data_14846b0714ddbeb99f516dfe6a58fce2
#
_entry.id   14846b0714ddbeb99f516dfe6a58fce2
#
_cell.length_a   1.000
_cell.length_b   1.000
_cell.length_c   1.000
_cell.angle_alpha   90.00
_cell.angle_beta   90.00
_cell.angle_gamma   90.00
#
_symmetry.space_group_name_H-M   'P 1'
#
loop_
_entity.id
_entity.type
_entity.pdbx_description
1 polymer ?
#
loop_
_entity_poly.entity_id
_entity_poly.type
_entity_poly.pdbx_seq_one_letter_code
_entity_poly.pdbx_strand_id
1 'polypeptide(L)'
;MADYKEIVGTRVKAVSANPSDPSDGQVWYNSTDEALKYKKANAGGAWSSGGNLNTGRSSGGMFGPQTAAIYFGGRLAPGPGAQDIVESYNGSSWTEVGDLNEAKDETAGAGTSTAGLAFGGEPTTANVESWNGSSWTETTNMNTAKDYHSNAGTQTSALAFGGEDPGGLTAKTESWNGSAWTEVNDLNTGRDQGGSAGTDNTSALMFMGDTVGNGTATDKTEQWNGSSWTEVGDLNTSGRFGAGCGTSTLAMAMGRYHPSSSNWDLCEHWNGSSWSEVADLALGRYFTPSHGGTQGAGLLAGGQAGPGGPNKQNTEEFSSVFQITP
;
A
#
# COMPACT_ATOMS: atom_id res chain seq x y z
N MET A 1 -23.68 3.11 -35.02
CA MET A 1 -24.58 2.53 -33.99
C MET A 1 -24.05 1.12 -33.75
N ALA A 2 -23.56 0.83 -32.59
CA ALA A 2 -23.13 -0.53 -32.22
C ALA A 2 -24.38 -1.35 -31.91
N ASP A 3 -24.58 -2.47 -32.65
CA ASP A 3 -25.63 -3.42 -32.38
C ASP A 3 -25.44 -4.01 -30.98
N TYR A 4 -26.33 -3.69 -30.07
CA TYR A 4 -26.43 -4.39 -28.76
C TYR A 4 -26.95 -5.81 -29.06
N LYS A 5 -26.06 -6.80 -28.98
CA LYS A 5 -26.50 -8.19 -28.93
C LYS A 5 -27.25 -8.40 -27.63
N GLU A 6 -28.49 -8.84 -27.74
CA GLU A 6 -29.37 -9.17 -26.62
C GLU A 6 -28.67 -10.17 -25.70
N ILE A 7 -28.54 -9.84 -24.41
CA ILE A 7 -28.05 -10.80 -23.39
C ILE A 7 -29.19 -11.72 -23.06
N VAL A 8 -29.28 -12.83 -23.77
CA VAL A 8 -30.26 -13.88 -23.51
C VAL A 8 -29.68 -14.87 -22.50
N GLY A 9 -30.22 -14.92 -21.28
CA GLY A 9 -30.26 -16.15 -20.55
C GLY A 9 -29.43 -16.33 -19.27
N THR A 10 -28.80 -15.30 -18.68
CA THR A 10 -28.23 -15.44 -17.31
C THR A 10 -28.78 -14.37 -16.38
N ARG A 11 -29.31 -14.81 -15.22
CA ARG A 11 -29.78 -13.90 -14.19
C ARG A 11 -28.58 -13.14 -13.63
N VAL A 12 -28.69 -11.83 -13.52
CA VAL A 12 -27.72 -11.02 -12.76
C VAL A 12 -27.74 -11.49 -11.30
N LYS A 13 -26.60 -11.90 -10.78
CA LYS A 13 -26.46 -12.36 -9.40
C LYS A 13 -26.58 -11.16 -8.46
N ALA A 14 -27.51 -11.20 -7.51
CA ALA A 14 -27.57 -10.24 -6.42
C ALA A 14 -26.61 -10.66 -5.32
N VAL A 15 -25.80 -9.74 -4.82
CA VAL A 15 -24.84 -9.93 -3.74
C VAL A 15 -24.92 -8.75 -2.76
N SER A 16 -24.59 -8.98 -1.48
CA SER A 16 -24.58 -7.90 -0.47
C SER A 16 -23.28 -7.10 -0.45
N ALA A 17 -22.25 -7.56 -1.14
CA ALA A 17 -20.97 -6.85 -1.32
C ALA A 17 -20.45 -7.13 -2.73
N ASN A 18 -19.54 -6.28 -3.23
CA ASN A 18 -18.88 -6.54 -4.50
C ASN A 18 -18.06 -7.84 -4.40
N PRO A 19 -18.02 -8.68 -5.46
CA PRO A 19 -17.08 -9.80 -5.49
C PRO A 19 -15.65 -9.31 -5.28
N SER A 20 -14.86 -10.04 -4.53
CA SER A 20 -13.45 -9.69 -4.27
C SER A 20 -12.59 -9.77 -5.54
N ASP A 21 -12.98 -10.61 -6.48
CA ASP A 21 -12.31 -10.77 -7.79
C ASP A 21 -13.36 -11.07 -8.89
N PRO A 22 -14.06 -10.04 -9.39
CA PRO A 22 -15.00 -10.23 -10.50
C PRO A 22 -14.25 -10.45 -11.81
N SER A 23 -14.73 -11.37 -12.65
CA SER A 23 -14.20 -11.56 -14.00
C SER A 23 -14.53 -10.37 -14.91
N ASP A 24 -13.65 -10.07 -15.87
CA ASP A 24 -13.87 -9.02 -16.86
C ASP A 24 -15.20 -9.22 -17.61
N GLY A 25 -16.00 -8.17 -17.70
CA GLY A 25 -17.33 -8.20 -18.26
C GLY A 25 -18.41 -8.79 -17.34
N GLN A 26 -18.05 -9.26 -16.15
CA GLN A 26 -19.02 -9.72 -15.18
C GLN A 26 -19.95 -8.58 -14.73
N VAL A 27 -21.24 -8.90 -14.66
CA VAL A 27 -22.29 -7.99 -14.19
C VAL A 27 -22.95 -8.57 -12.95
N TRP A 28 -23.19 -7.74 -11.93
CA TRP A 28 -23.91 -8.15 -10.70
C TRP A 28 -24.74 -6.99 -10.15
N TYR A 29 -25.73 -7.31 -9.33
CA TYR A 29 -26.48 -6.33 -8.55
C TYR A 29 -25.97 -6.32 -7.12
N ASN A 30 -25.44 -5.18 -6.65
CA ASN A 30 -25.07 -5.03 -5.25
C ASN A 30 -26.30 -4.52 -4.47
N SER A 31 -26.81 -5.35 -3.58
CA SER A 31 -28.03 -5.03 -2.82
C SER A 31 -27.80 -4.04 -1.67
N THR A 32 -26.55 -3.84 -1.25
CA THR A 32 -26.20 -2.82 -0.25
C THR A 32 -26.16 -1.43 -0.87
N ASP A 33 -25.56 -1.33 -2.07
CA ASP A 33 -25.47 -0.07 -2.81
C ASP A 33 -26.75 0.21 -3.65
N GLU A 34 -27.67 -0.75 -3.70
CA GLU A 34 -28.88 -0.74 -4.57
C GLU A 34 -28.57 -0.47 -6.05
N ALA A 35 -27.43 -0.97 -6.54
CA ALA A 35 -26.89 -0.63 -7.84
C ALA A 35 -26.50 -1.88 -8.66
N LEU A 36 -26.74 -1.78 -9.98
CA LEU A 36 -26.16 -2.70 -10.95
C LEU A 36 -24.72 -2.31 -11.23
N LYS A 37 -23.79 -3.26 -11.11
CA LYS A 37 -22.35 -3.05 -11.30
C LYS A 37 -21.79 -4.01 -12.34
N TYR A 38 -20.71 -3.62 -12.99
CA TYR A 38 -19.97 -4.48 -13.90
C TYR A 38 -18.46 -4.23 -13.78
N LYS A 39 -17.68 -5.26 -14.06
CA LYS A 39 -16.24 -5.10 -14.30
C LYS A 39 -16.03 -4.86 -15.80
N LYS A 40 -15.53 -3.70 -16.16
CA LYS A 40 -15.23 -3.36 -17.55
C LYS A 40 -14.05 -4.21 -18.03
N ALA A 41 -14.22 -4.95 -19.12
CA ALA A 41 -13.13 -5.67 -19.76
C ALA A 41 -12.04 -4.68 -20.22
N ASN A 42 -10.79 -4.93 -19.85
CA ASN A 42 -9.63 -4.10 -20.20
C ASN A 42 -9.73 -2.61 -19.81
N ALA A 43 -10.53 -2.27 -18.80
CA ALA A 43 -10.47 -0.94 -18.24
C ALA A 43 -9.49 -0.97 -17.08
N GLY A 44 -8.42 -0.22 -17.17
CA GLY A 44 -7.42 -0.02 -16.13
C GLY A 44 -7.95 0.63 -14.84
N GLY A 45 -9.24 0.52 -14.55
CA GLY A 45 -9.88 1.16 -13.41
C GLY A 45 -9.97 2.69 -13.54
N ALA A 46 -10.30 3.37 -12.45
CA ALA A 46 -10.25 4.83 -12.35
C ALA A 46 -9.94 5.27 -10.93
N TRP A 47 -9.25 6.38 -10.83
CA TRP A 47 -9.03 7.09 -9.57
C TRP A 47 -10.11 8.17 -9.37
N SER A 48 -10.56 8.33 -8.17
CA SER A 48 -11.46 9.40 -7.72
C SER A 48 -10.90 10.05 -6.45
N SER A 49 -11.21 11.32 -6.24
CA SER A 49 -10.81 12.00 -5.01
C SER A 49 -11.62 11.48 -3.83
N GLY A 50 -10.95 11.07 -2.76
CA GLY A 50 -11.53 10.85 -1.44
C GLY A 50 -11.46 12.09 -0.56
N GLY A 51 -11.91 11.98 0.70
CA GLY A 51 -11.73 13.04 1.70
C GLY A 51 -10.25 13.26 2.02
N ASN A 52 -9.83 14.51 2.13
CA ASN A 52 -8.45 14.86 2.42
C ASN A 52 -8.06 14.55 3.87
N LEU A 53 -6.79 14.20 4.10
CA LEU A 53 -6.18 14.21 5.44
C LEU A 53 -6.35 15.59 6.10
N ASN A 54 -6.56 15.62 7.41
CA ASN A 54 -6.59 16.88 8.16
C ASN A 54 -5.21 17.54 8.17
N THR A 55 -4.15 16.74 8.24
CA THR A 55 -2.76 17.21 8.21
C THR A 55 -1.99 16.56 7.05
N GLY A 56 -1.57 17.37 6.08
CA GLY A 56 -0.78 16.92 4.93
C GLY A 56 0.61 16.46 5.34
N ARG A 57 0.95 15.20 5.07
CA ARG A 57 2.23 14.60 5.44
C ARG A 57 2.67 13.51 4.47
N SER A 58 3.95 13.18 4.49
CA SER A 58 4.58 12.13 3.67
C SER A 58 5.31 11.12 4.55
N SER A 59 5.76 10.02 3.97
CA SER A 59 6.58 9.01 4.66
C SER A 59 5.93 8.40 5.91
N GLY A 60 4.60 8.43 6.04
CA GLY A 60 3.91 7.73 7.13
C GLY A 60 3.66 6.27 6.80
N GLY A 61 3.15 5.52 7.78
CA GLY A 61 2.62 4.19 7.58
C GLY A 61 1.10 4.21 7.35
N MET A 62 0.59 3.16 6.71
CA MET A 62 -0.85 2.98 6.51
C MET A 62 -1.21 1.50 6.51
N PHE A 63 -2.41 1.18 6.96
CA PHE A 63 -3.02 -0.15 6.82
C PHE A 63 -4.53 -0.06 6.80
N GLY A 64 -5.17 -1.13 6.31
CA GLY A 64 -6.62 -1.28 6.23
C GLY A 64 -7.17 -1.15 4.81
N PRO A 65 -8.44 -1.53 4.61
CA PRO A 65 -9.12 -1.43 3.32
C PRO A 65 -9.44 0.02 2.95
N GLN A 66 -9.73 0.26 1.67
CA GLN A 66 -10.10 1.58 1.14
C GLN A 66 -11.19 2.29 1.95
N THR A 67 -12.12 1.53 2.54
CA THR A 67 -13.27 2.08 3.28
C THR A 67 -13.04 2.23 4.79
N ALA A 68 -11.88 1.78 5.31
CA ALA A 68 -11.59 1.82 6.74
C ALA A 68 -10.06 1.68 6.97
N ALA A 69 -9.31 2.76 6.78
CA ALA A 69 -7.85 2.77 6.88
C ALA A 69 -7.36 3.61 8.07
N ILE A 70 -6.15 3.32 8.52
CA ILE A 70 -5.40 4.12 9.48
C ILE A 70 -4.15 4.64 8.78
N TYR A 71 -3.91 5.95 8.84
CA TYR A 71 -2.68 6.61 8.45
C TYR A 71 -1.98 7.13 9.71
N PHE A 72 -0.73 6.78 9.93
CA PHE A 72 -0.01 7.12 11.16
C PHE A 72 1.41 7.60 10.89
N GLY A 73 1.91 8.44 11.80
CA GLY A 73 3.24 9.01 11.71
C GLY A 73 3.42 9.89 10.47
N GLY A 74 4.62 9.89 9.95
CA GLY A 74 5.02 10.64 8.77
C GLY A 74 5.70 11.96 9.10
N ARG A 75 6.03 12.71 8.06
CA ARG A 75 6.83 13.94 8.13
C ARG A 75 6.05 15.14 7.62
N LEU A 76 6.16 16.27 8.30
CA LEU A 76 5.72 17.57 7.78
C LEU A 76 6.87 18.22 6.97
N ALA A 77 6.53 18.74 5.79
CA ALA A 77 7.50 19.49 4.97
C ALA A 77 6.83 20.75 4.35
N PRO A 78 7.42 21.95 4.51
CA PRO A 78 8.51 22.26 5.42
C PRO A 78 8.00 22.33 6.87
N GLY A 79 8.72 21.75 7.83
CA GLY A 79 8.29 21.76 9.22
C GLY A 79 9.07 20.82 10.13
N PRO A 80 8.62 20.62 11.36
CA PRO A 80 9.21 19.65 12.26
C PRO A 80 9.13 18.25 11.63
N GLY A 81 10.22 17.46 11.75
CA GLY A 81 10.37 16.14 11.15
C GLY A 81 9.25 15.15 11.47
N ALA A 82 9.61 13.99 12.01
CA ALA A 82 8.67 12.91 12.34
C ALA A 82 7.51 13.36 13.25
N GLN A 83 6.34 12.79 13.01
CA GLN A 83 5.08 13.06 13.72
C GLN A 83 4.55 11.80 14.39
N ASP A 84 3.74 11.96 15.41
CA ASP A 84 2.97 10.91 16.09
C ASP A 84 1.51 10.86 15.67
N ILE A 85 1.05 11.83 14.89
CA ILE A 85 -0.36 12.01 14.46
C ILE A 85 -0.91 10.75 13.78
N VAL A 86 -2.11 10.35 14.18
CA VAL A 86 -2.86 9.24 13.57
C VAL A 86 -4.24 9.69 13.11
N GLU A 87 -4.58 9.35 11.87
CA GLU A 87 -5.90 9.61 11.31
C GLU A 87 -6.56 8.31 10.83
N SER A 88 -7.86 8.18 11.10
CA SER A 88 -8.71 7.07 10.67
C SER A 88 -9.61 7.51 9.54
N TYR A 89 -9.66 6.73 8.46
CA TYR A 89 -10.53 6.91 7.31
C TYR A 89 -11.77 6.02 7.38
N ASN A 90 -12.93 6.58 7.09
CA ASN A 90 -14.21 5.87 7.12
C ASN A 90 -14.82 5.61 5.73
N GLY A 91 -14.03 5.77 4.66
CA GLY A 91 -14.49 5.68 3.27
C GLY A 91 -14.98 7.02 2.69
N SER A 92 -14.96 8.11 3.47
CA SER A 92 -15.34 9.44 2.99
C SER A 92 -14.56 10.58 3.62
N SER A 93 -14.11 10.44 4.86
CA SER A 93 -13.40 11.49 5.61
C SER A 93 -12.39 10.89 6.58
N TRP A 94 -11.35 11.68 6.88
CA TRP A 94 -10.35 11.36 7.90
C TRP A 94 -10.71 12.04 9.21
N THR A 95 -10.45 11.35 10.30
CA THR A 95 -10.67 11.85 11.67
C THR A 95 -9.44 11.50 12.50
N GLU A 96 -8.90 12.48 13.23
CA GLU A 96 -7.79 12.27 14.16
C GLU A 96 -8.24 11.33 15.30
N VAL A 97 -7.37 10.37 15.64
CA VAL A 97 -7.60 9.36 16.67
C VAL A 97 -6.41 9.33 17.63
N GLY A 98 -6.28 8.31 18.48
CA GLY A 98 -5.17 8.22 19.43
C GLY A 98 -3.81 8.15 18.73
N ASP A 99 -2.89 9.06 19.09
CA ASP A 99 -1.57 9.19 18.51
C ASP A 99 -0.63 8.04 18.88
N LEU A 100 0.43 7.84 18.09
CA LEU A 100 1.55 6.96 18.43
C LEU A 100 2.20 7.43 19.73
N ASN A 101 2.80 6.51 20.49
CA ASN A 101 3.57 6.87 21.69
C ASN A 101 4.91 7.54 21.33
N GLU A 102 5.42 7.30 20.13
CA GLU A 102 6.67 7.86 19.63
C GLU A 102 6.47 8.40 18.19
N ALA A 103 6.89 9.66 17.98
CA ALA A 103 6.88 10.26 16.65
C ALA A 103 7.87 9.54 15.73
N LYS A 104 7.40 9.10 14.56
CA LYS A 104 8.22 8.41 13.55
C LYS A 104 7.75 8.69 12.15
N ASP A 105 8.69 8.70 11.21
CA ASP A 105 8.40 8.67 9.78
C ASP A 105 9.12 7.49 9.12
N GLU A 106 8.91 7.27 7.82
CA GLU A 106 9.50 6.16 7.07
C GLU A 106 9.24 4.79 7.72
N THR A 107 8.11 4.71 8.40
CA THR A 107 7.64 3.59 9.21
C THR A 107 6.72 2.69 8.41
N ALA A 108 6.70 1.42 8.75
CA ALA A 108 5.81 0.43 8.15
C ALA A 108 4.64 0.07 9.05
N GLY A 109 3.57 -0.49 8.47
CA GLY A 109 2.44 -0.96 9.25
C GLY A 109 1.63 -2.05 8.62
N ALA A 110 1.11 -2.95 9.45
CA ALA A 110 0.31 -4.09 9.02
C ALA A 110 -0.96 -4.22 9.87
N GLY A 111 -2.12 -4.48 9.23
CA GLY A 111 -3.35 -4.68 9.98
C GLY A 111 -4.62 -4.15 9.34
N THR A 112 -5.58 -3.88 10.22
CA THR A 112 -6.90 -3.32 9.90
C THR A 112 -7.14 -2.06 10.74
N SER A 113 -8.21 -1.31 10.43
CA SER A 113 -8.56 -0.10 11.20
C SER A 113 -8.82 -0.33 12.70
N THR A 114 -9.01 -1.57 13.13
CA THR A 114 -9.28 -1.93 14.54
C THR A 114 -8.18 -2.75 15.20
N ALA A 115 -7.20 -3.25 14.43
CA ALA A 115 -6.11 -4.09 14.93
C ALA A 115 -4.90 -3.97 14.00
N GLY A 116 -3.83 -3.31 14.44
CA GLY A 116 -2.67 -3.06 13.60
C GLY A 116 -1.35 -2.97 14.36
N LEU A 117 -0.26 -2.93 13.61
CA LEU A 117 1.09 -2.70 14.08
C LEU A 117 1.70 -1.52 13.33
N ALA A 118 2.49 -0.71 14.03
CA ALA A 118 3.45 0.22 13.48
C ALA A 118 4.85 -0.21 13.93
N PHE A 119 5.80 -0.32 13.02
CA PHE A 119 7.13 -0.85 13.34
C PHE A 119 8.23 -0.20 12.51
N GLY A 120 9.41 -0.05 13.14
CA GLY A 120 10.55 0.65 12.56
C GLY A 120 10.30 2.13 12.32
N GLY A 121 11.12 2.74 11.48
CA GLY A 121 11.03 4.14 11.05
C GLY A 121 12.19 5.00 11.48
N GLU A 122 12.17 6.26 11.04
CA GLU A 122 13.16 7.27 11.38
C GLU A 122 12.72 8.08 12.63
N PRO A 123 13.56 8.28 13.64
CA PRO A 123 14.95 7.76 13.75
C PRO A 123 14.99 6.25 13.67
N THR A 124 16.04 5.70 12.99
CA THR A 124 16.16 4.26 12.75
C THR A 124 15.96 3.46 14.02
N THR A 125 14.86 2.75 14.13
CA THR A 125 14.40 2.10 15.35
C THR A 125 13.90 0.68 15.10
N ALA A 126 13.92 -0.15 16.15
CA ALA A 126 13.28 -1.47 16.18
C ALA A 126 11.92 -1.44 16.89
N ASN A 127 11.48 -0.29 17.38
CA ASN A 127 10.28 -0.16 18.20
C ASN A 127 9.03 -0.58 17.43
N VAL A 128 8.14 -1.26 18.14
CA VAL A 128 6.87 -1.74 17.61
C VAL A 128 5.74 -1.30 18.53
N GLU A 129 4.73 -0.69 17.93
CA GLU A 129 3.50 -0.31 18.64
C GLU A 129 2.31 -1.07 18.06
N SER A 130 1.42 -1.53 18.90
CA SER A 130 0.20 -2.27 18.57
C SER A 130 -1.02 -1.39 18.76
N TRP A 131 -1.85 -1.29 17.73
CA TRP A 131 -3.13 -0.58 17.70
C TRP A 131 -4.29 -1.51 18.04
N ASN A 132 -5.17 -1.07 18.94
CA ASN A 132 -6.34 -1.86 19.39
C ASN A 132 -7.70 -1.29 18.90
N GLY A 133 -7.67 -0.32 17.98
CA GLY A 133 -8.86 0.40 17.50
C GLY A 133 -9.10 1.74 18.22
N SER A 134 -8.35 2.05 19.29
CA SER A 134 -8.50 3.30 20.04
C SER A 134 -7.20 3.89 20.57
N SER A 135 -6.19 3.07 20.82
CA SER A 135 -4.90 3.49 21.37
C SER A 135 -3.76 2.59 20.92
N TRP A 136 -2.54 3.12 20.99
CA TRP A 136 -1.31 2.40 20.72
C TRP A 136 -0.65 1.94 22.02
N THR A 137 -0.01 0.81 21.97
CA THR A 137 0.73 0.20 23.09
C THR A 137 2.01 -0.41 22.56
N GLU A 138 3.15 -0.12 23.22
CA GLU A 138 4.40 -0.78 22.89
C GLU A 138 4.30 -2.30 23.03
N THR A 139 4.93 -3.03 22.12
CA THR A 139 5.00 -4.49 22.14
C THR A 139 6.42 -4.96 21.84
N THR A 140 6.63 -6.26 21.56
CA THR A 140 7.95 -6.82 21.31
C THR A 140 8.59 -6.20 20.07
N ASN A 141 9.77 -5.61 20.23
CA ASN A 141 10.52 -4.96 19.18
C ASN A 141 11.06 -5.95 18.14
N MET A 142 11.31 -5.44 16.93
CA MET A 142 12.08 -6.17 15.90
C MET A 142 13.49 -6.49 16.42
N ASN A 143 14.14 -7.50 15.83
CA ASN A 143 15.52 -7.83 16.17
C ASN A 143 16.51 -6.82 15.59
N THR A 144 16.16 -6.19 14.46
CA THR A 144 17.00 -5.20 13.77
C THR A 144 16.23 -3.88 13.62
N ALA A 145 16.84 -2.78 14.06
CA ALA A 145 16.32 -1.44 13.77
C ALA A 145 16.36 -1.17 12.28
N LYS A 146 15.28 -0.64 11.71
CA LYS A 146 15.14 -0.37 10.27
C LYS A 146 14.28 0.85 10.01
N ASP A 147 14.60 1.58 8.94
CA ASP A 147 13.74 2.55 8.29
C ASP A 147 13.62 2.27 6.79
N TYR A 148 12.80 2.99 6.05
CA TYR A 148 12.53 2.81 4.62
C TYR A 148 12.22 1.37 4.20
N HIS A 149 11.86 0.50 5.15
CA HIS A 149 11.61 -0.90 4.87
C HIS A 149 10.18 -1.14 4.36
N SER A 150 10.03 -2.23 3.63
CA SER A 150 8.74 -2.70 3.16
C SER A 150 8.13 -3.73 4.13
N ASN A 151 6.84 -4.00 3.98
CA ASN A 151 6.09 -4.83 4.90
C ASN A 151 4.96 -5.60 4.21
N ALA A 152 4.40 -6.58 4.93
CA ALA A 152 3.16 -7.26 4.58
C ALA A 152 2.48 -7.76 5.86
N GLY A 153 1.15 -7.93 5.84
CA GLY A 153 0.50 -8.72 6.86
C GLY A 153 -0.58 -8.06 7.69
N THR A 154 -0.77 -8.65 8.87
CA THR A 154 -1.76 -8.28 9.88
C THR A 154 -1.09 -8.03 11.22
N GLN A 155 -1.87 -7.57 12.22
CA GLN A 155 -1.38 -7.40 13.61
C GLN A 155 -0.76 -8.67 14.21
N THR A 156 -1.20 -9.86 13.81
CA THR A 156 -0.73 -11.13 14.40
C THR A 156 0.16 -11.94 13.47
N SER A 157 0.36 -11.50 12.23
CA SER A 157 1.14 -12.20 11.21
C SER A 157 1.69 -11.18 10.22
N ALA A 158 2.92 -10.70 10.43
CA ALA A 158 3.52 -9.64 9.63
C ALA A 158 4.94 -9.99 9.18
N LEU A 159 5.39 -9.34 8.12
CA LEU A 159 6.77 -9.33 7.63
C LEU A 159 7.30 -7.91 7.59
N ALA A 160 8.58 -7.74 7.95
CA ALA A 160 9.40 -6.56 7.70
C ALA A 160 10.61 -6.96 6.84
N PHE A 161 10.82 -6.34 5.70
CA PHE A 161 11.88 -6.75 4.77
C PHE A 161 12.52 -5.57 4.04
N GLY A 162 13.82 -5.71 3.75
CA GLY A 162 14.62 -4.66 3.15
C GLY A 162 14.79 -3.45 4.06
N GLY A 163 14.95 -2.27 3.48
CA GLY A 163 15.15 -1.00 4.16
C GLY A 163 16.61 -0.65 4.40
N GLU A 164 16.82 0.27 5.32
CA GLU A 164 18.14 0.59 5.86
C GLU A 164 18.22 0.16 7.32
N ASP A 165 19.34 -0.44 7.72
CA ASP A 165 19.72 -0.67 9.11
C ASP A 165 20.94 0.22 9.45
N PRO A 166 21.44 0.25 10.68
CA PRO A 166 22.62 1.06 11.03
C PRO A 166 23.87 0.78 10.20
N GLY A 167 23.87 -0.30 9.41
CA GLY A 167 24.93 -0.65 8.46
C GLY A 167 24.70 -0.15 7.03
N GLY A 168 23.54 0.41 6.75
CA GLY A 168 23.08 0.84 5.41
C GLY A 168 22.03 -0.10 4.82
N LEU A 169 21.95 -0.15 3.48
CA LEU A 169 20.98 -1.00 2.78
C LEU A 169 21.01 -2.45 3.26
N THR A 170 19.85 -3.02 3.53
CA THR A 170 19.74 -4.38 4.04
C THR A 170 18.78 -5.24 3.21
N ALA A 171 19.05 -6.55 3.18
CA ALA A 171 18.15 -7.55 2.61
C ALA A 171 17.34 -8.27 3.70
N LYS A 172 17.61 -8.01 4.97
CA LYS A 172 17.07 -8.77 6.10
C LYS A 172 15.55 -8.78 6.10
N THR A 173 15.02 -9.97 6.34
CA THR A 173 13.59 -10.20 6.51
C THR A 173 13.32 -10.73 7.91
N GLU A 174 12.36 -10.12 8.61
CA GLU A 174 11.88 -10.59 9.90
C GLU A 174 10.39 -10.91 9.83
N SER A 175 10.00 -12.01 10.44
CA SER A 175 8.63 -12.51 10.51
C SER A 175 8.08 -12.39 11.93
N TRP A 176 6.90 -11.78 12.04
CA TRP A 176 6.13 -11.63 13.28
C TRP A 176 5.04 -12.71 13.38
N ASN A 177 4.93 -13.34 14.54
CA ASN A 177 3.96 -14.43 14.80
C ASN A 177 2.85 -14.02 15.79
N GLY A 178 2.69 -12.73 16.09
CA GLY A 178 1.76 -12.22 17.08
C GLY A 178 2.38 -12.01 18.48
N SER A 179 3.63 -12.46 18.71
CA SER A 179 4.31 -12.34 20.00
C SER A 179 5.81 -12.06 19.90
N ALA A 180 6.46 -12.49 18.83
CA ALA A 180 7.90 -12.33 18.64
C ALA A 180 8.26 -12.17 17.16
N TRP A 181 9.33 -11.41 16.90
CA TRP A 181 9.98 -11.32 15.60
C TRP A 181 11.07 -12.37 15.48
N THR A 182 11.19 -12.97 14.31
CA THR A 182 12.22 -13.98 13.99
C THR A 182 12.82 -13.65 12.64
N GLU A 183 14.14 -13.58 12.55
CA GLU A 183 14.85 -13.46 11.28
C GLU A 183 14.61 -14.70 10.44
N VAL A 184 14.26 -14.51 9.17
CA VAL A 184 14.00 -15.55 8.17
C VAL A 184 14.86 -15.32 6.95
N ASN A 185 14.65 -16.05 5.85
CA ASN A 185 15.48 -15.91 4.66
C ASN A 185 15.31 -14.52 4.03
N ASP A 186 16.44 -13.92 3.70
CA ASP A 186 16.56 -12.56 3.19
C ASP A 186 16.12 -12.42 1.73
N LEU A 187 15.81 -11.18 1.33
CA LEU A 187 15.69 -10.79 -0.09
C LEU A 187 16.95 -11.20 -0.86
N ASN A 188 16.81 -11.54 -2.14
CA ASN A 188 17.96 -11.81 -3.00
C ASN A 188 18.82 -10.55 -3.22
N THR A 189 18.19 -9.37 -3.17
CA THR A 189 18.90 -8.09 -3.29
C THR A 189 18.40 -7.13 -2.23
N GLY A 190 19.32 -6.63 -1.38
CA GLY A 190 19.01 -5.59 -0.41
C GLY A 190 18.53 -4.31 -1.12
N ARG A 191 17.44 -3.74 -0.62
CA ARG A 191 16.87 -2.50 -1.16
C ARG A 191 15.99 -1.80 -0.13
N ASP A 192 15.92 -0.49 -0.27
CA ASP A 192 15.04 0.39 0.50
C ASP A 192 13.97 1.06 -0.39
N GLN A 193 13.08 1.85 0.21
CA GLN A 193 12.13 2.72 -0.51
C GLN A 193 11.25 1.96 -1.55
N GLY A 194 11.07 0.66 -1.36
CA GLY A 194 10.25 -0.18 -2.22
C GLY A 194 8.77 -0.13 -1.86
N GLY A 195 7.92 -0.43 -2.86
CA GLY A 195 6.51 -0.76 -2.63
C GLY A 195 6.33 -2.24 -2.29
N SER A 196 5.24 -2.56 -1.62
CA SER A 196 4.98 -3.93 -1.20
C SER A 196 3.49 -4.28 -1.18
N ALA A 197 3.20 -5.58 -1.21
CA ALA A 197 1.86 -6.13 -1.07
C ALA A 197 1.94 -7.50 -0.39
N GLY A 198 0.88 -7.87 0.33
CA GLY A 198 0.82 -9.16 1.02
C GLY A 198 -0.16 -9.13 2.18
N THR A 199 -0.74 -10.29 2.50
CA THR A 199 -1.80 -10.40 3.49
C THR A 199 -1.35 -10.96 4.83
N ASP A 200 -0.18 -11.61 4.88
CA ASP A 200 0.36 -12.23 6.08
C ASP A 200 1.88 -12.49 5.95
N ASN A 201 2.49 -13.11 6.96
CA ASN A 201 3.91 -13.43 6.98
C ASN A 201 4.31 -14.64 6.10
N THR A 202 3.38 -15.23 5.35
CA THR A 202 3.66 -16.38 4.49
C THR A 202 3.67 -16.04 3.00
N SER A 203 3.20 -14.85 2.62
CA SER A 203 3.04 -14.48 1.22
C SER A 203 3.11 -12.97 1.01
N ALA A 204 4.15 -12.51 0.33
CA ALA A 204 4.38 -11.08 0.08
C ALA A 204 5.03 -10.82 -1.28
N LEU A 205 4.93 -9.59 -1.75
CA LEU A 205 5.71 -9.04 -2.86
C LEU A 205 6.49 -7.83 -2.36
N MET A 206 7.71 -7.68 -2.86
CA MET A 206 8.47 -6.44 -2.84
C MET A 206 8.81 -6.05 -4.28
N PHE A 207 8.56 -4.81 -4.65
CA PHE A 207 8.81 -4.30 -5.99
C PHE A 207 9.36 -2.87 -5.93
N MET A 208 10.07 -2.45 -6.98
CA MET A 208 10.81 -1.18 -7.05
C MET A 208 11.81 -0.97 -5.89
N GLY A 209 12.27 0.26 -5.72
CA GLY A 209 13.16 0.67 -4.63
C GLY A 209 14.55 1.11 -5.12
N ASP A 210 15.45 1.41 -4.17
CA ASP A 210 16.86 1.70 -4.40
C ASP A 210 17.71 0.49 -3.99
N THR A 211 18.61 0.05 -4.85
CA THR A 211 19.43 -1.15 -4.60
C THR A 211 20.92 -0.84 -4.30
N VAL A 212 21.32 0.42 -4.34
CA VAL A 212 22.71 0.83 -4.16
C VAL A 212 22.88 2.03 -3.20
N GLY A 213 21.80 2.51 -2.58
CA GLY A 213 21.83 3.60 -1.60
C GLY A 213 22.25 4.97 -2.16
N ASN A 214 22.13 5.15 -3.47
CA ASN A 214 22.54 6.40 -4.14
C ASN A 214 21.47 7.00 -5.04
N GLY A 215 20.23 6.50 -4.94
CA GLY A 215 19.10 6.95 -5.72
C GLY A 215 18.87 6.19 -7.02
N THR A 216 19.46 5.02 -7.20
CA THR A 216 19.24 4.17 -8.38
C THR A 216 17.93 3.39 -8.24
N ALA A 217 16.92 3.85 -8.96
CA ALA A 217 15.62 3.18 -9.01
C ALA A 217 15.69 1.83 -9.76
N THR A 218 15.01 0.81 -9.22
CA THR A 218 14.87 -0.51 -9.85
C THR A 218 13.43 -0.82 -10.24
N ASP A 219 13.26 -1.73 -11.20
CA ASP A 219 11.98 -2.33 -11.60
C ASP A 219 11.77 -3.73 -11.00
N LYS A 220 12.78 -4.26 -10.31
CA LYS A 220 12.80 -5.64 -9.83
C LYS A 220 11.67 -5.96 -8.85
N THR A 221 11.08 -7.15 -9.03
CA THR A 221 10.05 -7.68 -8.15
C THR A 221 10.51 -9.02 -7.56
N GLU A 222 10.39 -9.17 -6.25
CA GLU A 222 10.62 -10.43 -5.54
C GLU A 222 9.34 -10.87 -4.83
N GLN A 223 9.07 -12.18 -4.86
CA GLN A 223 7.93 -12.80 -4.20
C GLN A 223 8.38 -13.72 -3.07
N TRP A 224 7.77 -13.56 -1.90
CA TRP A 224 7.92 -14.42 -0.73
C TRP A 224 6.87 -15.53 -0.73
N ASN A 225 7.29 -16.77 -0.47
CA ASN A 225 6.43 -17.96 -0.43
C ASN A 225 6.28 -18.57 0.98
N GLY A 226 6.65 -17.84 2.02
CA GLY A 226 6.66 -18.32 3.41
C GLY A 226 8.00 -18.92 3.85
N SER A 227 8.94 -19.11 2.92
CA SER A 227 10.27 -19.68 3.24
C SER A 227 11.43 -19.04 2.47
N SER A 228 11.21 -18.51 1.29
CA SER A 228 12.25 -17.90 0.46
C SER A 228 11.69 -16.82 -0.46
N TRP A 229 12.53 -15.86 -0.82
CA TRP A 229 12.27 -14.88 -1.86
C TRP A 229 12.71 -15.40 -3.22
N THR A 230 11.94 -15.12 -4.25
CA THR A 230 12.21 -15.49 -5.64
C THR A 230 11.95 -14.30 -6.54
N GLU A 231 12.90 -13.95 -7.43
CA GLU A 231 12.69 -12.92 -8.45
C GLU A 231 11.60 -13.40 -9.43
N VAL A 232 10.66 -12.50 -9.73
CA VAL A 232 9.52 -12.75 -10.61
C VAL A 232 9.45 -11.67 -11.70
N GLY A 233 8.33 -11.52 -12.42
CA GLY A 233 8.19 -10.52 -13.48
C GLY A 233 8.36 -9.09 -12.96
N ASP A 234 9.18 -8.28 -13.64
CA ASP A 234 9.51 -6.92 -13.25
C ASP A 234 8.42 -5.91 -13.63
N LEU A 235 8.37 -4.77 -12.95
CA LEU A 235 7.58 -3.61 -13.33
C LEU A 235 7.98 -3.12 -14.74
N ASN A 236 7.02 -2.55 -15.46
CA ASN A 236 7.31 -1.94 -16.78
C ASN A 236 8.17 -0.67 -16.64
N THR A 237 8.09 0.01 -15.50
CA THR A 237 8.87 1.22 -15.24
C THR A 237 9.51 1.14 -13.86
N SER A 238 10.82 1.39 -13.78
CA SER A 238 11.55 1.46 -12.52
C SER A 238 11.09 2.64 -11.67
N GLY A 239 11.27 2.54 -10.35
CA GLY A 239 10.91 3.61 -9.44
C GLY A 239 11.35 3.32 -8.01
N ARG A 240 11.11 4.29 -7.12
CA ARG A 240 11.28 4.20 -5.67
C ARG A 240 10.30 5.11 -4.94
N PHE A 241 10.15 4.98 -3.62
CA PHE A 241 9.20 5.73 -2.80
C PHE A 241 7.75 5.63 -3.27
N GLY A 242 7.40 4.59 -3.99
CA GLY A 242 6.03 4.29 -4.37
C GLY A 242 5.32 3.44 -3.33
N ALA A 243 4.00 3.41 -3.43
CA ALA A 243 3.15 2.58 -2.58
C ALA A 243 2.78 1.26 -3.26
N GLY A 244 2.31 0.32 -2.45
CA GLY A 244 1.71 -0.91 -2.92
C GLY A 244 0.50 -1.33 -2.10
N CYS A 245 -0.40 -2.09 -2.69
CA CYS A 245 -1.51 -2.73 -1.99
C CYS A 245 -1.90 -4.05 -2.65
N GLY A 246 -2.71 -4.83 -1.96
CA GLY A 246 -3.22 -6.11 -2.44
C GLY A 246 -2.49 -7.32 -1.86
N THR A 247 -2.41 -8.39 -2.65
CA THR A 247 -1.83 -9.68 -2.25
C THR A 247 -0.58 -9.99 -3.08
N SER A 248 0.15 -11.04 -2.73
CA SER A 248 1.29 -11.51 -3.54
C SER A 248 0.94 -12.01 -4.93
N THR A 249 -0.34 -12.23 -5.22
CA THR A 249 -0.84 -12.68 -6.53
C THR A 249 -1.67 -11.65 -7.27
N LEU A 250 -2.20 -10.65 -6.56
CA LEU A 250 -3.00 -9.56 -7.11
C LEU A 250 -2.62 -8.26 -6.39
N ALA A 251 -1.63 -7.54 -6.91
CA ALA A 251 -1.12 -6.32 -6.32
C ALA A 251 -1.25 -5.11 -7.25
N MET A 252 -1.20 -3.92 -6.67
CA MET A 252 -1.10 -2.67 -7.40
C MET A 252 0.12 -1.88 -6.88
N ALA A 253 0.94 -1.40 -7.80
CA ALA A 253 1.97 -0.40 -7.56
C ALA A 253 1.39 0.98 -7.89
N MET A 254 1.59 1.97 -7.02
CA MET A 254 0.93 3.28 -7.10
C MET A 254 1.93 4.39 -6.84
N GLY A 255 2.02 5.34 -7.76
CA GLY A 255 2.93 6.47 -7.67
C GLY A 255 4.37 6.01 -7.49
N ARG A 256 5.32 6.83 -7.81
CA ARG A 256 6.75 6.52 -7.60
C ARG A 256 7.61 7.71 -8.00
N TYR A 257 8.79 7.79 -7.44
CA TYR A 257 9.82 8.69 -7.92
C TYR A 257 10.72 7.99 -8.93
N HIS A 258 10.98 8.64 -10.04
CA HIS A 258 12.01 8.23 -11.00
C HIS A 258 12.91 9.42 -11.31
N PRO A 259 14.25 9.29 -11.18
CA PRO A 259 15.17 10.43 -11.28
C PRO A 259 15.21 11.12 -12.66
N SER A 260 14.82 10.40 -13.72
CA SER A 260 14.84 10.91 -15.10
C SER A 260 13.45 11.22 -15.65
N SER A 261 12.40 11.16 -14.83
CA SER A 261 11.02 11.38 -15.27
C SER A 261 10.25 12.20 -14.25
N SER A 262 9.27 12.97 -14.70
CA SER A 262 8.28 13.65 -13.85
C SER A 262 6.97 12.87 -13.76
N ASN A 263 6.90 11.66 -14.26
CA ASN A 263 5.72 10.80 -14.23
C ASN A 263 5.67 10.04 -12.89
N TRP A 264 5.22 10.74 -11.85
CA TRP A 264 5.11 10.17 -10.49
C TRP A 264 3.70 9.64 -10.20
N ASP A 265 2.86 9.60 -11.21
CA ASP A 265 1.46 9.18 -11.18
C ASP A 265 1.24 7.74 -11.65
N LEU A 266 2.26 7.08 -12.21
CA LEU A 266 2.16 5.76 -12.82
C LEU A 266 1.63 4.70 -11.85
N CYS A 267 0.69 3.90 -12.36
CA CYS A 267 0.14 2.75 -11.64
C CYS A 267 0.21 1.48 -12.49
N GLU A 268 0.54 0.37 -11.86
CA GLU A 268 0.62 -0.93 -12.51
C GLU A 268 -0.07 -2.01 -11.66
N HIS A 269 -0.75 -2.96 -12.32
CA HIS A 269 -1.36 -4.13 -11.72
C HIS A 269 -0.52 -5.38 -11.95
N TRP A 270 -0.33 -6.15 -10.88
CA TRP A 270 0.25 -7.49 -10.88
C TRP A 270 -0.83 -8.56 -10.98
N ASN A 271 -0.66 -9.53 -11.87
CA ASN A 271 -1.63 -10.62 -12.08
C ASN A 271 -1.14 -11.99 -11.58
N GLY A 272 -0.06 -12.02 -10.79
CA GLY A 272 0.59 -13.25 -10.33
C GLY A 272 1.78 -13.69 -11.20
N SER A 273 2.00 -13.04 -12.37
CA SER A 273 3.10 -13.37 -13.29
C SER A 273 3.73 -12.18 -13.99
N SER A 274 3.00 -11.11 -14.23
CA SER A 274 3.46 -9.91 -14.93
C SER A 274 2.73 -8.66 -14.46
N TRP A 275 3.36 -7.51 -14.64
CA TRP A 275 2.79 -6.20 -14.41
C TRP A 275 2.18 -5.62 -15.69
N SER A 276 1.12 -4.86 -15.55
CA SER A 276 0.46 -4.15 -16.65
C SER A 276 0.03 -2.76 -16.19
N GLU A 277 0.22 -1.75 -17.05
CA GLU A 277 -0.23 -0.39 -16.78
C GLU A 277 -1.75 -0.32 -16.63
N VAL A 278 -2.18 0.51 -15.69
CA VAL A 278 -3.58 0.83 -15.41
C VAL A 278 -3.78 2.34 -15.39
N ALA A 279 -4.96 2.83 -14.98
CA ALA A 279 -5.18 4.27 -14.87
C ALA A 279 -4.24 4.90 -13.83
N ASP A 280 -3.57 5.97 -14.22
CA ASP A 280 -2.66 6.72 -13.38
C ASP A 280 -3.39 7.57 -12.34
N LEU A 281 -2.69 7.93 -11.26
CA LEU A 281 -3.16 8.89 -10.27
C LEU A 281 -3.50 10.23 -10.95
N ALA A 282 -4.52 10.90 -10.46
CA ALA A 282 -4.83 12.26 -10.90
C ALA A 282 -3.75 13.26 -10.44
N LEU A 283 -3.01 12.92 -9.37
CA LEU A 283 -1.93 13.75 -8.84
C LEU A 283 -0.69 12.89 -8.59
N GLY A 284 0.34 13.07 -9.40
CA GLY A 284 1.63 12.40 -9.25
C GLY A 284 2.30 12.73 -7.91
N ARG A 285 2.73 11.68 -7.20
CA ARG A 285 3.33 11.80 -5.87
C ARG A 285 4.16 10.58 -5.49
N TYR A 286 5.04 10.77 -4.52
CA TYR A 286 5.89 9.75 -3.94
C TYR A 286 6.03 9.97 -2.42
N PHE A 287 6.79 9.17 -1.70
CA PHE A 287 6.78 9.10 -0.23
C PHE A 287 5.37 8.82 0.32
N THR A 288 4.66 7.93 -0.36
CA THR A 288 3.32 7.52 0.01
C THR A 288 3.35 6.18 0.76
N PRO A 289 2.48 5.98 1.75
CA PRO A 289 2.42 4.73 2.49
C PRO A 289 1.88 3.59 1.63
N SER A 290 2.39 2.38 1.84
CA SER A 290 1.86 1.14 1.30
C SER A 290 0.67 0.62 2.13
N HIS A 291 -0.04 -0.39 1.59
CA HIS A 291 -1.11 -1.17 2.24
C HIS A 291 -2.46 -0.47 2.45
N GLY A 292 -2.75 0.56 1.65
CA GLY A 292 -4.11 1.10 1.55
C GLY A 292 -4.97 0.34 0.54
N GLY A 293 -5.82 -0.59 0.99
CA GLY A 293 -6.80 -1.27 0.13
C GLY A 293 -6.34 -2.57 -0.53
N THR A 294 -6.94 -2.87 -1.67
CA THR A 294 -6.68 -4.04 -2.52
C THR A 294 -6.35 -3.60 -3.94
N GLN A 295 -5.90 -4.53 -4.80
CA GLN A 295 -5.67 -4.23 -6.22
C GLN A 295 -6.87 -3.58 -6.92
N GLY A 296 -8.07 -4.03 -6.62
CA GLY A 296 -9.31 -3.52 -7.25
C GLY A 296 -9.95 -2.34 -6.52
N ALA A 297 -9.48 -2.02 -5.33
CA ALA A 297 -9.96 -0.94 -4.47
C ALA A 297 -8.79 -0.37 -3.65
N GLY A 298 -7.88 0.34 -4.32
CA GLY A 298 -6.69 0.94 -3.73
C GLY A 298 -6.98 2.28 -3.08
N LEU A 299 -6.26 2.60 -2.02
CA LEU A 299 -6.31 3.88 -1.33
C LEU A 299 -4.90 4.46 -1.27
N LEU A 300 -4.75 5.71 -1.66
CA LEU A 300 -3.51 6.45 -1.53
C LEU A 300 -3.77 7.81 -0.88
N ALA A 301 -3.11 8.09 0.22
CA ALA A 301 -3.27 9.34 0.96
C ALA A 301 -1.93 10.00 1.25
N GLY A 302 -1.90 11.33 1.30
CA GLY A 302 -0.68 12.07 1.60
C GLY A 302 0.38 11.99 0.49
N GLY A 303 1.64 11.96 0.91
CA GLY A 303 2.80 11.95 0.01
C GLY A 303 3.29 13.35 -0.37
N GLN A 304 4.26 13.41 -1.27
CA GLN A 304 4.91 14.65 -1.71
C GLN A 304 4.80 14.82 -3.22
N ALA A 305 4.47 16.02 -3.69
CA ALA A 305 4.40 16.33 -5.11
C ALA A 305 5.72 16.94 -5.61
N GLY A 306 6.63 16.06 -5.98
CA GLY A 306 7.91 16.44 -6.55
C GLY A 306 9.01 16.78 -5.50
N PRO A 307 10.30 16.73 -5.92
CA PRO A 307 11.42 16.96 -5.03
C PRO A 307 11.35 18.33 -4.38
N GLY A 308 11.32 18.37 -3.02
CA GLY A 308 11.20 19.61 -2.26
C GLY A 308 9.83 20.28 -2.33
N GLY A 309 8.83 19.64 -2.97
CA GLY A 309 7.44 20.14 -3.00
C GLY A 309 6.73 19.96 -1.65
N PRO A 310 5.57 20.61 -1.49
CA PRO A 310 4.80 20.49 -0.25
C PRO A 310 4.19 19.12 -0.10
N ASN A 311 4.03 18.70 1.15
CA ASN A 311 3.23 17.52 1.48
C ASN A 311 1.78 17.70 1.05
N LYS A 312 1.15 16.60 0.66
CA LYS A 312 -0.25 16.56 0.21
C LYS A 312 -1.19 16.12 1.32
N GLN A 313 -2.39 16.66 1.30
CA GLN A 313 -3.53 16.17 2.08
C GLN A 313 -4.40 15.23 1.24
N ASN A 314 -4.22 15.24 -0.07
CA ASN A 314 -5.09 14.54 -1.02
C ASN A 314 -5.15 13.05 -0.75
N THR A 315 -6.36 12.52 -0.80
CA THR A 315 -6.65 11.10 -0.85
C THR A 315 -7.22 10.78 -2.23
N GLU A 316 -6.75 9.69 -2.83
CA GLU A 316 -7.30 9.13 -4.05
C GLU A 316 -7.69 7.68 -3.84
N GLU A 317 -8.83 7.31 -4.43
CA GLU A 317 -9.46 6.00 -4.34
C GLU A 317 -9.52 5.37 -5.72
N PHE A 318 -8.92 4.18 -5.87
CA PHE A 318 -9.00 3.40 -7.09
C PHE A 318 -10.21 2.49 -7.07
N SER A 319 -10.92 2.40 -8.19
CA SER A 319 -11.95 1.38 -8.39
C SER A 319 -11.81 0.72 -9.76
N SER A 320 -11.68 -0.59 -9.75
CA SER A 320 -11.81 -1.42 -10.96
C SER A 320 -13.27 -1.77 -11.28
N VAL A 321 -14.21 -1.37 -10.40
CA VAL A 321 -15.64 -1.67 -10.50
C VAL A 321 -16.40 -0.38 -10.79
N PHE A 322 -17.22 -0.37 -11.81
CA PHE A 322 -18.05 0.77 -12.20
C PHE A 322 -19.51 0.49 -11.92
N GLN A 323 -20.19 1.50 -11.41
CA GLN A 323 -21.65 1.48 -11.27
C GLN A 323 -22.28 1.84 -12.62
N ILE A 324 -23.23 1.04 -13.08
CA ILE A 324 -24.08 1.39 -14.20
C ILE A 324 -25.16 2.31 -13.64
N THR A 325 -25.05 3.62 -13.91
CA THR A 325 -26.18 4.55 -13.67
C THR A 325 -27.18 4.38 -14.81
N PRO A 326 -28.48 4.25 -14.50
CA PRO A 326 -29.53 4.14 -15.52
C PRO A 326 -29.62 5.36 -16.44
#